data_6c8fa2b1043e9870136c8f777bee997e
#
_entry.id   6c8fa2b1043e9870136c8f777bee997e
#
_cell.length_a   1.000
_cell.length_b   1.000
_cell.length_c   1.000
_cell.angle_alpha   90.00
_cell.angle_beta   90.00
_cell.angle_gamma   90.00
#
_symmetry.space_group_name_H-M   'P 1'
#
loop_
_entity.id
_entity.type
_entity.pdbx_description
1 polymer ?
#
loop_
_entity_poly.entity_id
_entity_poly.type
_entity_poly.pdbx_seq_one_letter_code
_entity_poly.pdbx_strand_id
1 'polypeptide(L)'
;MAFGLLLLSPPPPPPPPYLPLPARPSAASYLVALRHGGRRRPPEPRCRSPEMADSIPLFGYRRRSYLILSGLLGALSWSLMATIVDDKYSAALSIILGSLAVAIADVVVDSMVVERARGEPQSTSGSLQSLCWGSSAFGGVMSAYFSGSLVDTYGVRFVFGVTAFLPLMTSTVAVLVNEQRLPLGEDATSPSGSGLIESSKQHIMQIWTSVKQPNIFLPTLFIFLWQATPQSDSAMFFFITNKLGFTPEFLGRVKLVTSIASLVGIGVYNSFLKEVPLRKIFLVTTIFGSALGMTQVLLVTGLNRVLGINDEWFSIGDSLIITVLGQASFMPVLVLAAKLCPPGVEATLFATLMSISNAGGVTGGLLGAGLTQLLGVTKDNFQNIALLIVVCNLSSLLPLPLLGLLPDESPGVDNEQTKVD
;
A
#
# COMPACT_ATOMS: atom_id res chain seq x y z
N MET A 1 0.37 8.69 -8.18
CA MET A 1 -1.09 8.77 -7.85
C MET A 1 -1.88 9.79 -8.65
N ALA A 2 -1.49 11.07 -8.77
CA ALA A 2 -2.25 12.08 -9.54
C ALA A 2 -2.58 11.67 -11.00
N PHE A 3 -1.68 10.99 -11.69
CA PHE A 3 -1.89 10.52 -13.06
C PHE A 3 -2.89 9.35 -13.15
N GLY A 4 -2.96 8.50 -12.13
CA GLY A 4 -3.95 7.41 -12.04
C GLY A 4 -5.36 7.93 -11.81
N LEU A 5 -5.52 9.03 -11.06
CA LEU A 5 -6.82 9.68 -10.83
C LEU A 5 -7.41 10.29 -12.11
N LEU A 6 -6.57 10.83 -13.02
CA LEU A 6 -6.98 11.34 -14.30
C LEU A 6 -7.53 10.23 -15.23
N LEU A 7 -6.97 9.03 -15.15
CA LEU A 7 -7.39 7.88 -15.95
C LEU A 7 -8.62 7.17 -15.37
N LEU A 8 -8.98 7.43 -14.13
CA LEU A 8 -10.18 6.89 -13.48
C LEU A 8 -11.47 7.66 -13.83
N SER A 9 -11.38 8.76 -14.60
CA SER A 9 -12.53 9.50 -15.12
C SER A 9 -12.87 8.95 -16.51
N PRO A 10 -13.79 7.95 -16.66
CA PRO A 10 -14.24 7.55 -17.99
C PRO A 10 -15.05 8.69 -18.60
N PRO A 11 -15.00 8.88 -19.94
CA PRO A 11 -15.94 9.75 -20.61
C PRO A 11 -17.36 9.24 -20.30
N PRO A 12 -18.37 10.15 -20.20
CA PRO A 12 -19.74 9.72 -19.97
C PRO A 12 -20.13 8.70 -21.06
N PRO A 13 -20.79 7.57 -20.67
CA PRO A 13 -21.23 6.59 -21.65
C PRO A 13 -22.15 7.27 -22.67
N PRO A 14 -22.07 6.91 -23.97
CA PRO A 14 -23.02 7.39 -24.94
C PRO A 14 -24.43 6.99 -24.50
N PRO A 15 -25.46 7.84 -24.71
CA PRO A 15 -26.82 7.50 -24.34
C PRO A 15 -27.21 6.15 -24.98
N PRO A 16 -27.89 5.25 -24.26
CA PRO A 16 -28.26 3.95 -24.80
C PRO A 16 -29.16 4.15 -26.03
N PRO A 17 -29.02 3.35 -27.08
CA PRO A 17 -29.92 3.39 -28.20
C PRO A 17 -31.34 3.14 -27.73
N TYR A 18 -32.29 3.95 -28.16
CA TYR A 18 -33.70 3.86 -27.81
C TYR A 18 -34.20 2.43 -28.05
N LEU A 19 -34.34 1.62 -26.98
CA LEU A 19 -35.14 0.41 -27.05
C LEU A 19 -36.59 0.79 -27.12
N PRO A 20 -37.39 0.23 -28.07
CA PRO A 20 -38.80 0.44 -28.11
C PRO A 20 -39.43 -0.04 -26.78
N LEU A 21 -40.26 0.81 -26.19
CA LEU A 21 -41.01 0.51 -24.96
C LEU A 21 -41.75 -0.82 -25.12
N PRO A 22 -41.64 -1.75 -24.17
CA PRO A 22 -42.44 -2.99 -24.23
C PRO A 22 -43.93 -2.63 -24.17
N ALA A 23 -44.70 -3.22 -25.07
CA ALA A 23 -46.13 -3.05 -25.16
C ALA A 23 -46.79 -3.35 -23.80
N ARG A 24 -47.71 -2.50 -23.36
CA ARG A 24 -48.48 -2.69 -22.13
C ARG A 24 -49.11 -4.09 -22.13
N PRO A 25 -48.90 -4.92 -21.08
CA PRO A 25 -49.58 -6.23 -21.00
C PRO A 25 -51.08 -6.01 -20.93
N SER A 26 -51.82 -6.81 -21.71
CA SER A 26 -53.27 -6.78 -21.74
C SER A 26 -53.87 -7.23 -20.41
N ALA A 27 -55.10 -6.77 -20.10
CA ALA A 27 -55.84 -7.13 -18.89
C ALA A 27 -55.97 -8.64 -18.63
N ALA A 28 -55.86 -9.46 -19.66
CA ALA A 28 -55.89 -10.94 -19.57
C ALA A 28 -54.66 -11.52 -18.83
N SER A 29 -53.51 -10.86 -18.88
CA SER A 29 -52.29 -11.27 -18.17
C SER A 29 -52.37 -11.10 -16.64
N TYR A 30 -53.20 -10.18 -16.16
CA TYR A 30 -53.46 -9.96 -14.73
C TYR A 30 -54.37 -11.04 -14.11
N LEU A 31 -55.32 -11.58 -14.87
CA LEU A 31 -56.23 -12.62 -14.38
C LEU A 31 -55.55 -13.97 -14.24
N VAL A 32 -54.56 -14.28 -15.05
CA VAL A 32 -53.78 -15.54 -14.96
C VAL A 32 -52.85 -15.51 -13.73
N ALA A 33 -52.31 -14.33 -13.37
CA ALA A 33 -51.44 -14.16 -12.20
C ALA A 33 -52.15 -14.30 -10.84
N LEU A 34 -53.46 -14.07 -10.80
CA LEU A 34 -54.30 -14.22 -9.59
C LEU A 34 -54.72 -15.69 -9.30
N ARG A 35 -54.61 -16.58 -10.28
CA ARG A 35 -55.06 -17.97 -10.15
C ARG A 35 -54.00 -18.93 -9.59
N HIS A 36 -52.73 -18.51 -9.57
CA HIS A 36 -51.64 -19.25 -8.94
C HIS A 36 -51.21 -18.51 -7.69
N GLY A 37 -51.83 -18.89 -6.55
CA GLY A 37 -51.55 -18.37 -5.22
C GLY A 37 -50.13 -18.68 -4.72
N GLY A 38 -49.11 -18.22 -5.43
CA GLY A 38 -47.75 -18.14 -4.92
C GLY A 38 -47.66 -16.93 -3.99
N ARG A 39 -47.51 -17.16 -2.69
CA ARG A 39 -47.12 -16.12 -1.72
C ARG A 39 -45.89 -15.42 -2.29
N ARG A 40 -46.08 -14.23 -2.90
CA ARG A 40 -44.99 -13.28 -3.09
C ARG A 40 -44.55 -12.91 -1.68
N ARG A 41 -43.34 -13.34 -1.29
CA ARG A 41 -42.66 -12.69 -0.18
C ARG A 41 -42.71 -11.18 -0.48
N PRO A 42 -43.10 -10.34 0.49
CA PRO A 42 -42.97 -8.91 0.34
C PRO A 42 -41.50 -8.67 -0.07
N PRO A 43 -41.20 -7.68 -0.94
CA PRO A 43 -39.82 -7.33 -1.24
C PRO A 43 -39.18 -7.14 0.14
N GLU A 44 -38.20 -8.00 0.42
CA GLU A 44 -37.36 -7.80 1.61
C GLU A 44 -37.03 -6.30 1.59
N PRO A 45 -37.26 -5.59 2.69
CA PRO A 45 -36.74 -4.23 2.78
C PRO A 45 -35.28 -4.44 2.38
N ARG A 46 -34.88 -3.82 1.25
CA ARG A 46 -33.44 -3.73 0.95
C ARG A 46 -32.91 -3.17 2.24
N CYS A 47 -32.32 -4.04 3.05
CA CYS A 47 -31.43 -3.60 4.07
C CYS A 47 -30.49 -2.70 3.30
N ARG A 48 -30.75 -1.40 3.37
CA ARG A 48 -29.73 -0.39 3.19
C ARG A 48 -28.71 -0.85 4.19
N SER A 49 -27.84 -1.76 3.76
CA SER A 49 -26.59 -1.97 4.46
C SER A 49 -26.16 -0.55 4.71
N PRO A 50 -25.95 -0.12 5.94
CA PRO A 50 -25.42 1.21 6.20
C PRO A 50 -24.18 1.24 5.34
N GLU A 51 -24.30 1.90 4.18
CA GLU A 51 -23.15 2.15 3.31
C GLU A 51 -22.21 2.84 4.25
N MET A 52 -21.20 2.12 4.65
CA MET A 52 -20.28 2.50 5.67
C MET A 52 -19.74 3.85 5.25
N ALA A 53 -20.29 4.88 5.87
CA ALA A 53 -19.79 6.24 5.78
C ALA A 53 -18.46 6.24 6.51
N ASP A 54 -17.42 5.64 5.88
CA ASP A 54 -16.08 5.50 6.44
C ASP A 54 -15.38 6.85 6.61
N SER A 55 -16.00 7.95 6.18
CA SER A 55 -15.47 9.29 6.37
C SER A 55 -16.58 10.28 6.73
N ILE A 56 -16.31 11.10 7.72
CA ILE A 56 -17.12 12.28 8.04
C ILE A 56 -17.13 13.18 6.79
N PRO A 57 -18.28 13.52 6.21
CA PRO A 57 -18.32 14.35 5.02
C PRO A 57 -17.77 15.75 5.33
N LEU A 58 -16.65 16.13 4.71
CA LEU A 58 -16.14 17.49 4.78
C LEU A 58 -16.67 18.28 3.59
N PHE A 59 -17.30 19.44 3.87
CA PHE A 59 -17.90 20.31 2.84
C PHE A 59 -18.96 19.63 1.94
N GLY A 60 -19.60 18.57 2.45
CA GLY A 60 -20.62 17.82 1.71
C GLY A 60 -20.03 16.77 0.73
N TYR A 61 -18.74 16.53 0.74
CA TYR A 61 -18.06 15.49 -0.03
C TYR A 61 -17.36 14.50 0.91
N ARG A 62 -17.41 13.21 0.56
CA ARG A 62 -16.78 12.16 1.39
C ARG A 62 -15.28 12.01 1.14
N ARG A 63 -14.81 12.18 -0.10
CA ARG A 63 -13.45 11.85 -0.52
C ARG A 63 -12.70 13.00 -1.14
N ARG A 64 -13.35 13.75 -2.02
CA ARG A 64 -12.78 14.89 -2.73
C ARG A 64 -12.13 15.89 -1.78
N SER A 65 -12.82 16.26 -0.69
CA SER A 65 -12.33 17.23 0.29
C SER A 65 -11.07 16.75 1.01
N TYR A 66 -10.99 15.46 1.33
CA TYR A 66 -9.80 14.87 1.96
C TYR A 66 -8.60 14.84 1.03
N LEU A 67 -8.79 14.54 -0.27
CA LEU A 67 -7.73 14.58 -1.27
C LEU A 67 -7.20 16.00 -1.49
N ILE A 68 -8.08 17.00 -1.53
CA ILE A 68 -7.68 18.40 -1.64
C ILE A 68 -6.87 18.81 -0.42
N LEU A 69 -7.38 18.49 0.79
CA LEU A 69 -6.71 18.84 2.03
C LEU A 69 -5.35 18.16 2.16
N SER A 70 -5.26 16.86 1.85
CA SER A 70 -4.00 16.12 1.89
C SER A 70 -2.97 16.67 0.91
N GLY A 71 -3.39 17.02 -0.32
CA GLY A 71 -2.49 17.63 -1.30
C GLY A 71 -1.99 19.00 -0.86
N LEU A 72 -2.85 19.85 -0.27
CA LEU A 72 -2.43 21.16 0.28
C LEU A 72 -1.48 20.98 1.47
N LEU A 73 -1.76 20.03 2.36
CA LEU A 73 -0.92 19.72 3.52
C LEU A 73 0.47 19.23 3.08
N GLY A 74 0.52 18.33 2.07
CA GLY A 74 1.77 17.84 1.50
C GLY A 74 2.57 18.97 0.82
N ALA A 75 1.91 19.84 0.06
CA ALA A 75 2.54 20.98 -0.57
C ALA A 75 3.12 21.95 0.46
N LEU A 76 2.38 22.23 1.53
CA LEU A 76 2.86 23.04 2.65
C LEU A 76 4.11 22.43 3.28
N SER A 77 4.06 21.13 3.60
CA SER A 77 5.18 20.40 4.20
C SER A 77 6.46 20.53 3.37
N TRP A 78 6.40 20.23 2.07
CA TRP A 78 7.57 20.28 1.18
C TRP A 78 8.03 21.72 0.91
N SER A 79 7.11 22.68 0.87
CA SER A 79 7.46 24.10 0.77
C SER A 79 8.20 24.61 2.01
N LEU A 80 7.80 24.18 3.22
CA LEU A 80 8.54 24.47 4.46
C LEU A 80 9.95 23.90 4.42
N MET A 81 10.12 22.65 3.97
CA MET A 81 11.44 22.01 3.78
C MET A 81 12.32 22.75 2.78
N ALA A 82 11.72 23.35 1.74
CA ALA A 82 12.46 24.12 0.73
C ALA A 82 12.93 25.49 1.24
N THR A 83 12.19 26.11 2.19
CA THR A 83 12.37 27.54 2.49
C THR A 83 12.87 27.83 3.91
N ILE A 84 12.24 27.27 4.93
CA ILE A 84 12.38 27.73 6.33
C ILE A 84 13.14 26.73 7.20
N VAL A 85 13.11 25.45 6.84
CA VAL A 85 13.68 24.39 7.68
C VAL A 85 15.20 24.38 7.63
N ASP A 86 15.83 24.61 8.79
CA ASP A 86 17.28 24.61 8.98
C ASP A 86 17.75 23.65 10.07
N ASP A 87 16.87 23.27 11.00
CA ASP A 87 17.21 22.39 12.11
C ASP A 87 16.55 21.02 12.00
N LYS A 88 17.11 20.03 12.73
CA LYS A 88 16.63 18.63 12.70
C LYS A 88 15.21 18.43 13.23
N TYR A 89 14.75 19.29 14.15
CA TYR A 89 13.41 19.14 14.75
C TYR A 89 12.33 19.67 13.83
N SER A 90 12.55 20.84 13.20
CA SER A 90 11.64 21.38 12.19
C SER A 90 11.62 20.51 10.94
N ALA A 91 12.76 19.90 10.55
CA ALA A 91 12.81 18.90 9.49
C ALA A 91 11.96 17.68 9.83
N ALA A 92 12.12 17.13 11.03
CA ALA A 92 11.32 15.97 11.47
C ALA A 92 9.82 16.28 11.50
N LEU A 93 9.44 17.46 12.00
CA LEU A 93 8.03 17.89 12.02
C LEU A 93 7.46 18.02 10.59
N SER A 94 8.21 18.63 9.69
CA SER A 94 7.80 18.76 8.27
C SER A 94 7.66 17.39 7.61
N ILE A 95 8.58 16.44 7.85
CA ILE A 95 8.50 15.08 7.34
C ILE A 95 7.26 14.36 7.89
N ILE A 96 6.96 14.50 9.18
CA ILE A 96 5.75 13.93 9.79
C ILE A 96 4.49 14.48 9.12
N LEU A 97 4.44 15.80 8.90
CA LEU A 97 3.32 16.46 8.23
C LEU A 97 3.13 15.96 6.78
N GLY A 98 4.24 15.82 6.04
CA GLY A 98 4.24 15.26 4.69
C GLY A 98 3.81 13.79 4.66
N SER A 99 4.29 12.99 5.61
CA SER A 99 3.90 11.58 5.74
C SER A 99 2.42 11.43 6.08
N LEU A 100 1.88 12.28 6.95
CA LEU A 100 0.44 12.32 7.27
C LEU A 100 -0.39 12.66 6.02
N ALA A 101 0.06 13.64 5.23
CA ALA A 101 -0.59 14.01 3.98
C ALA A 101 -0.65 12.82 2.98
N VAL A 102 0.46 12.10 2.83
CA VAL A 102 0.52 10.90 1.99
C VAL A 102 -0.39 9.79 2.52
N ALA A 103 -0.37 9.53 3.82
CA ALA A 103 -1.21 8.50 4.43
C ALA A 103 -2.71 8.77 4.23
N ILE A 104 -3.14 10.03 4.39
CA ILE A 104 -4.54 10.42 4.13
C ILE A 104 -4.88 10.19 2.64
N ALA A 105 -4.01 10.62 1.73
CA ALA A 105 -4.24 10.46 0.30
C ALA A 105 -4.34 8.97 -0.10
N ASP A 106 -3.46 8.13 0.44
CA ASP A 106 -3.41 6.69 0.14
C ASP A 106 -4.69 5.99 0.60
N VAL A 107 -5.12 6.21 1.84
CA VAL A 107 -6.37 5.63 2.38
C VAL A 107 -7.58 6.03 1.54
N VAL A 108 -7.66 7.30 1.14
CA VAL A 108 -8.78 7.79 0.34
C VAL A 108 -8.77 7.19 -1.07
N VAL A 109 -7.61 7.14 -1.73
CA VAL A 109 -7.49 6.55 -3.08
C VAL A 109 -7.79 5.05 -3.04
N ASP A 110 -7.26 4.32 -2.07
CA ASP A 110 -7.52 2.89 -1.92
C ASP A 110 -9.01 2.61 -1.69
N SER A 111 -9.68 3.43 -0.88
CA SER A 111 -11.13 3.32 -0.68
C SER A 111 -11.93 3.57 -1.96
N MET A 112 -11.48 4.51 -2.81
CA MET A 112 -12.11 4.79 -4.12
C MET A 112 -11.93 3.62 -5.09
N VAL A 113 -10.75 3.00 -5.10
CA VAL A 113 -10.46 1.84 -5.96
C VAL A 113 -11.29 0.64 -5.54
N VAL A 114 -11.36 0.35 -4.25
CA VAL A 114 -12.16 -0.77 -3.70
C VAL A 114 -13.65 -0.58 -4.02
N GLU A 115 -14.19 0.64 -3.82
CA GLU A 115 -15.60 0.90 -4.14
C GLU A 115 -15.87 0.78 -5.63
N ARG A 116 -14.99 1.31 -6.50
CA ARG A 116 -15.16 1.21 -7.95
C ARG A 116 -15.05 -0.24 -8.44
N ALA A 117 -14.26 -1.05 -7.78
CA ALA A 117 -14.12 -2.47 -8.07
C ALA A 117 -15.34 -3.32 -7.63
N ARG A 118 -16.21 -2.79 -6.75
CA ARG A 118 -17.43 -3.50 -6.32
C ARG A 118 -18.40 -3.70 -7.46
N GLY A 119 -18.83 -4.94 -7.65
CA GLY A 119 -19.79 -5.32 -8.68
C GLY A 119 -19.21 -5.50 -10.08
N GLU A 120 -17.91 -5.23 -10.25
CA GLU A 120 -17.22 -5.47 -11.52
C GLU A 120 -16.66 -6.90 -11.58
N PRO A 121 -16.55 -7.50 -12.78
CA PRO A 121 -15.88 -8.78 -12.96
C PRO A 121 -14.44 -8.72 -12.43
N GLN A 122 -13.92 -9.83 -11.93
CA GLN A 122 -12.58 -9.93 -11.35
C GLN A 122 -11.47 -9.43 -12.29
N SER A 123 -11.66 -9.56 -13.60
CA SER A 123 -10.75 -9.02 -14.62
C SER A 123 -10.69 -7.48 -14.61
N THR A 124 -11.82 -6.80 -14.44
CA THR A 124 -11.91 -5.33 -14.39
C THR A 124 -11.36 -4.79 -13.07
N SER A 125 -11.71 -5.45 -11.95
CA SER A 125 -11.21 -5.14 -10.62
C SER A 125 -9.67 -5.25 -10.56
N GLY A 126 -9.11 -6.33 -11.12
CA GLY A 126 -7.67 -6.52 -11.26
C GLY A 126 -7.00 -5.45 -12.13
N SER A 127 -7.68 -5.01 -13.19
CA SER A 127 -7.17 -3.95 -14.09
C SER A 127 -7.09 -2.60 -13.40
N LEU A 128 -8.08 -2.23 -12.58
CA LEU A 128 -8.07 -0.97 -11.81
C LEU A 128 -6.92 -0.95 -10.80
N GLN A 129 -6.72 -2.05 -10.09
CA GLN A 129 -5.62 -2.17 -9.13
C GLN A 129 -4.26 -2.14 -9.81
N SER A 130 -4.12 -2.83 -10.94
CA SER A 130 -2.90 -2.80 -11.76
C SER A 130 -2.61 -1.40 -12.31
N LEU A 131 -3.63 -0.64 -12.67
CA LEU A 131 -3.47 0.75 -13.12
C LEU A 131 -2.97 1.65 -11.99
N CYS A 132 -3.51 1.53 -10.79
CA CYS A 132 -3.04 2.26 -9.60
C CYS A 132 -1.57 1.99 -9.31
N TRP A 133 -1.20 0.72 -9.21
CA TRP A 133 0.18 0.30 -8.92
C TRP A 133 1.13 0.66 -10.05
N GLY A 134 0.70 0.49 -11.32
CA GLY A 134 1.46 0.90 -12.50
C GLY A 134 1.73 2.40 -12.54
N SER A 135 0.74 3.22 -12.21
CA SER A 135 0.90 4.68 -12.12
C SER A 135 1.86 5.10 -11.01
N SER A 136 1.79 4.43 -9.85
CA SER A 136 2.71 4.66 -8.73
C SER A 136 4.14 4.28 -9.11
N ALA A 137 4.34 3.13 -9.76
CA ALA A 137 5.64 2.67 -10.22
C ALA A 137 6.23 3.60 -11.29
N PHE A 138 5.42 4.07 -12.24
CA PHE A 138 5.84 5.06 -13.23
C PHE A 138 6.30 6.36 -12.56
N GLY A 139 5.53 6.86 -11.58
CA GLY A 139 5.93 8.03 -10.78
C GLY A 139 7.27 7.78 -10.05
N GLY A 140 7.48 6.58 -9.52
CA GLY A 140 8.73 6.16 -8.90
C GLY A 140 9.92 6.18 -9.86
N VAL A 141 9.74 5.68 -11.08
CA VAL A 141 10.77 5.72 -12.15
C VAL A 141 11.12 7.17 -12.51
N MET A 142 10.11 8.00 -12.75
CA MET A 142 10.31 9.43 -13.08
C MET A 142 11.02 10.17 -11.96
N SER A 143 10.58 9.97 -10.71
CA SER A 143 11.21 10.56 -9.53
C SER A 143 12.67 10.12 -9.40
N ALA A 144 12.95 8.84 -9.54
CA ALA A 144 14.30 8.28 -9.42
C ALA A 144 15.25 8.82 -10.52
N TYR A 145 14.74 8.98 -11.75
CA TYR A 145 15.53 9.50 -12.86
C TYR A 145 15.97 10.96 -12.64
N PHE A 146 15.06 11.80 -12.15
CA PHE A 146 15.34 13.24 -12.02
C PHE A 146 15.96 13.61 -10.66
N SER A 147 15.61 12.93 -9.56
CA SER A 147 15.97 13.37 -8.20
C SER A 147 17.47 13.42 -7.97
N GLY A 148 18.23 12.43 -8.42
CA GLY A 148 19.67 12.36 -8.23
C GLY A 148 20.39 13.54 -8.88
N SER A 149 20.14 13.76 -10.18
CA SER A 149 20.76 14.88 -10.93
C SER A 149 20.33 16.24 -10.42
N LEU A 150 19.06 16.39 -10.02
CA LEU A 150 18.56 17.65 -9.48
C LEU A 150 19.20 17.97 -8.12
N VAL A 151 19.38 16.97 -7.25
CA VAL A 151 20.06 17.17 -5.96
C VAL A 151 21.51 17.57 -6.16
N ASP A 152 22.21 16.90 -7.07
CA ASP A 152 23.62 17.15 -7.35
C ASP A 152 23.84 18.54 -7.96
N THR A 153 22.97 18.96 -8.89
CA THR A 153 23.13 20.23 -9.63
C THR A 153 22.58 21.45 -8.89
N TYR A 154 21.40 21.32 -8.27
CA TYR A 154 20.68 22.47 -7.68
C TYR A 154 20.52 22.39 -6.16
N GLY A 155 20.95 21.28 -5.56
CA GLY A 155 20.87 21.07 -4.12
C GLY A 155 19.49 20.59 -3.62
N VAL A 156 19.47 20.17 -2.36
CA VAL A 156 18.32 19.51 -1.73
C VAL A 156 17.10 20.42 -1.61
N ARG A 157 17.28 21.70 -1.29
CA ARG A 157 16.17 22.66 -1.13
C ARG A 157 15.39 22.89 -2.43
N PHE A 158 16.09 22.96 -3.55
CA PHE A 158 15.45 23.07 -4.86
C PHE A 158 14.56 21.85 -5.15
N VAL A 159 15.06 20.65 -4.84
CA VAL A 159 14.30 19.40 -5.04
C VAL A 159 13.05 19.37 -4.18
N PHE A 160 13.10 19.82 -2.91
CA PHE A 160 11.91 19.95 -2.08
C PHE A 160 10.91 20.95 -2.66
N GLY A 161 11.37 22.07 -3.22
CA GLY A 161 10.52 23.04 -3.92
C GLY A 161 9.79 22.42 -5.12
N VAL A 162 10.52 21.67 -5.96
CA VAL A 162 9.91 20.93 -7.08
C VAL A 162 8.94 19.87 -6.58
N THR A 163 9.28 19.14 -5.52
CA THR A 163 8.44 18.11 -4.94
C THR A 163 7.11 18.68 -4.41
N ALA A 164 7.09 19.93 -3.93
CA ALA A 164 5.87 20.57 -3.44
C ALA A 164 4.77 20.72 -4.51
N PHE A 165 5.15 20.77 -5.80
CA PHE A 165 4.17 20.83 -6.90
C PHE A 165 3.39 19.52 -7.08
N LEU A 166 3.95 18.37 -6.73
CA LEU A 166 3.30 17.07 -6.92
C LEU A 166 2.02 16.92 -6.07
N PRO A 167 2.02 17.22 -4.77
CA PRO A 167 0.79 17.26 -3.98
C PRO A 167 -0.23 18.31 -4.47
N LEU A 168 0.23 19.47 -4.96
CA LEU A 168 -0.68 20.46 -5.57
C LEU A 168 -1.37 19.91 -6.82
N MET A 169 -0.67 19.16 -7.65
CA MET A 169 -1.29 18.46 -8.79
C MET A 169 -2.36 17.47 -8.31
N THR A 170 -2.12 16.73 -7.22
CA THR A 170 -3.12 15.84 -6.61
C THR A 170 -4.36 16.63 -6.17
N SER A 171 -4.20 17.77 -5.50
CA SER A 171 -5.32 18.65 -5.14
C SER A 171 -6.08 19.16 -6.35
N THR A 172 -5.37 19.56 -7.40
CA THR A 172 -5.99 20.06 -8.62
C THR A 172 -6.82 18.98 -9.31
N VAL A 173 -6.26 17.77 -9.44
CA VAL A 173 -6.99 16.63 -10.01
C VAL A 173 -8.19 16.26 -9.14
N ALA A 174 -8.05 16.30 -7.81
CA ALA A 174 -9.17 16.06 -6.90
C ALA A 174 -10.33 17.04 -7.08
N VAL A 175 -10.06 18.29 -7.46
CA VAL A 175 -11.11 19.28 -7.79
C VAL A 175 -11.89 18.86 -9.04
N LEU A 176 -11.27 18.17 -9.98
CA LEU A 176 -11.89 17.68 -11.22
C LEU A 176 -12.68 16.38 -11.04
N VAL A 177 -12.47 15.66 -9.93
CA VAL A 177 -13.22 14.43 -9.66
C VAL A 177 -14.69 14.75 -9.45
N ASN A 178 -15.55 14.12 -10.24
CA ASN A 178 -17.00 14.28 -10.14
C ASN A 178 -17.57 13.39 -9.03
N GLU A 179 -17.72 13.92 -7.85
CA GLU A 179 -18.35 13.27 -6.71
C GLU A 179 -19.70 13.92 -6.42
N GLN A 180 -20.74 13.10 -6.25
CA GLN A 180 -22.08 13.61 -5.91
C GLN A 180 -22.07 14.19 -4.49
N ARG A 181 -22.58 15.42 -4.35
CA ARG A 181 -22.81 15.99 -3.03
C ARG A 181 -23.85 15.17 -2.28
N LEU A 182 -23.52 14.83 -1.05
CA LEU A 182 -24.53 14.31 -0.13
C LEU A 182 -25.59 15.40 0.10
N PRO A 183 -26.89 15.09 -0.11
CA PRO A 183 -27.91 16.04 0.29
C PRO A 183 -27.75 16.26 1.80
N LEU A 184 -27.53 17.50 2.19
CA LEU A 184 -27.75 17.94 3.57
C LEU A 184 -29.25 17.81 3.80
N GLY A 185 -29.69 16.65 4.29
CA GLY A 185 -31.07 16.44 4.67
C GLY A 185 -31.44 17.47 5.76
N GLU A 186 -32.55 18.11 5.60
CA GLU A 186 -33.12 19.05 6.57
C GLU A 186 -33.35 18.41 7.96
N ASP A 187 -33.23 17.09 8.07
CA ASP A 187 -33.26 16.33 9.32
C ASP A 187 -31.90 16.12 10.00
N ALA A 188 -30.83 16.69 9.46
CA ALA A 188 -29.56 16.80 10.16
C ALA A 188 -29.66 17.94 11.21
N THR A 189 -30.63 17.84 12.12
CA THR A 189 -30.45 18.35 13.47
C THR A 189 -29.07 17.85 13.90
N SER A 190 -28.16 18.80 14.04
CA SER A 190 -26.75 18.68 14.40
C SER A 190 -26.47 17.33 15.06
N PRO A 191 -25.63 16.47 14.45
CA PRO A 191 -25.25 15.25 15.14
C PRO A 191 -24.65 15.71 16.45
N SER A 192 -25.42 15.55 17.53
CA SER A 192 -24.91 15.78 18.87
C SER A 192 -23.60 14.98 18.91
N GLY A 193 -22.50 15.61 19.32
CA GLY A 193 -21.16 14.98 19.26
C GLY A 193 -21.12 13.57 19.88
N SER A 194 -22.14 13.23 20.71
CA SER A 194 -22.40 11.90 21.25
C SER A 194 -22.74 10.84 20.19
N GLY A 195 -23.47 11.16 19.13
CA GLY A 195 -23.82 10.17 18.09
C GLY A 195 -22.65 9.79 17.17
N LEU A 196 -21.77 10.75 16.87
CA LEU A 196 -20.55 10.47 16.08
C LEU A 196 -19.54 9.64 16.89
N ILE A 197 -19.37 9.96 18.18
CA ILE A 197 -18.49 9.22 19.08
C ILE A 197 -18.99 7.78 19.26
N GLU A 198 -20.29 7.59 19.45
CA GLU A 198 -20.87 6.25 19.63
C GLU A 198 -20.78 5.41 18.34
N SER A 199 -21.04 5.99 17.18
CA SER A 199 -20.86 5.33 15.90
C SER A 199 -19.39 4.95 15.67
N SER A 200 -18.45 5.87 15.91
CA SER A 200 -17.00 5.59 15.82
C SER A 200 -16.57 4.49 16.78
N LYS A 201 -17.09 4.48 18.00
CA LYS A 201 -16.80 3.44 18.99
C LYS A 201 -17.33 2.06 18.56
N GLN A 202 -18.52 2.00 17.98
CA GLN A 202 -19.09 0.77 17.44
C GLN A 202 -18.23 0.22 16.29
N HIS A 203 -17.79 1.08 15.36
CA HIS A 203 -16.88 0.69 14.27
C HIS A 203 -15.53 0.17 14.79
N ILE A 204 -14.91 0.88 15.73
CA ILE A 204 -13.66 0.44 16.37
C ILE A 204 -13.86 -0.91 17.06
N MET A 205 -14.97 -1.10 17.76
CA MET A 205 -15.27 -2.38 18.43
C MET A 205 -15.49 -3.51 17.42
N GLN A 206 -16.13 -3.24 16.30
CA GLN A 206 -16.35 -4.22 15.23
C GLN A 206 -15.03 -4.63 14.58
N ILE A 207 -14.16 -3.68 14.25
CA ILE A 207 -12.81 -3.95 13.74
C ILE A 207 -12.00 -4.77 14.76
N TRP A 208 -12.02 -4.36 16.03
CA TRP A 208 -11.33 -5.06 17.10
C TRP A 208 -11.80 -6.50 17.28
N THR A 209 -13.11 -6.73 17.18
CA THR A 209 -13.71 -8.06 17.24
C THR A 209 -13.32 -8.90 16.02
N SER A 210 -13.27 -8.31 14.84
CA SER A 210 -12.85 -8.97 13.61
C SER A 210 -11.37 -9.35 13.67
N VAL A 211 -10.49 -8.43 14.08
CA VAL A 211 -9.03 -8.69 14.20
C VAL A 211 -8.73 -9.78 15.23
N LYS A 212 -9.54 -9.90 16.30
CA LYS A 212 -9.38 -10.96 17.31
C LYS A 212 -9.75 -12.36 16.84
N GLN A 213 -10.44 -12.51 15.72
CA GLN A 213 -10.75 -13.84 15.20
C GLN A 213 -9.45 -14.59 14.87
N PRO A 214 -9.27 -15.84 15.29
CA PRO A 214 -8.02 -16.59 15.10
C PRO A 214 -7.58 -16.64 13.63
N ASN A 215 -8.54 -16.78 12.71
CA ASN A 215 -8.29 -16.85 11.26
C ASN A 215 -7.69 -15.55 10.69
N ILE A 216 -7.90 -14.41 11.37
CA ILE A 216 -7.34 -13.10 10.98
C ILE A 216 -6.13 -12.77 11.83
N PHE A 217 -6.24 -13.00 13.15
CA PHE A 217 -5.19 -12.66 14.10
C PHE A 217 -3.88 -13.40 13.84
N LEU A 218 -3.94 -14.73 13.64
CA LEU A 218 -2.73 -15.56 13.51
C LEU A 218 -1.91 -15.20 12.25
N PRO A 219 -2.53 -15.10 11.04
CA PRO A 219 -1.80 -14.64 9.85
C PRO A 219 -1.26 -13.21 9.99
N THR A 220 -2.03 -12.32 10.62
CA THR A 220 -1.61 -10.92 10.84
C THR A 220 -0.42 -10.85 11.78
N LEU A 221 -0.43 -11.65 12.85
CA LEU A 221 0.69 -11.76 13.77
C LEU A 221 1.95 -12.27 13.07
N PHE A 222 1.80 -13.28 12.19
CA PHE A 222 2.92 -13.76 11.37
C PHE A 222 3.49 -12.65 10.50
N ILE A 223 2.63 -11.90 9.77
CA ILE A 223 3.07 -10.79 8.91
C ILE A 223 3.79 -9.73 9.73
N PHE A 224 3.25 -9.36 10.90
CA PHE A 224 3.89 -8.40 11.80
C PHE A 224 5.28 -8.87 12.22
N LEU A 225 5.42 -10.09 12.70
CA LEU A 225 6.70 -10.65 13.15
C LEU A 225 7.71 -10.80 12.01
N TRP A 226 7.23 -11.15 10.81
CA TRP A 226 8.07 -11.25 9.62
C TRP A 226 8.62 -9.88 9.20
N GLN A 227 7.80 -8.84 9.26
CA GLN A 227 8.21 -7.46 8.96
C GLN A 227 9.04 -6.82 10.10
N ALA A 228 8.85 -7.25 11.34
CA ALA A 228 9.52 -6.71 12.52
C ALA A 228 10.96 -7.22 12.71
N THR A 229 11.49 -8.00 11.77
CA THR A 229 12.89 -8.43 11.83
C THR A 229 13.86 -7.27 11.64
N PRO A 230 14.99 -7.22 12.38
CA PRO A 230 15.93 -6.11 12.31
C PRO A 230 16.45 -5.86 10.90
N GLN A 231 16.57 -4.60 10.52
CA GLN A 231 17.02 -4.15 9.19
C GLN A 231 18.32 -3.36 9.27
N SER A 232 19.22 -3.56 8.31
CA SER A 232 20.52 -2.87 8.24
C SER A 232 20.55 -1.70 7.24
N ASP A 233 19.44 -1.38 6.61
CA ASP A 233 19.36 -0.44 5.47
C ASP A 233 19.92 0.94 5.79
N SER A 234 19.62 1.50 6.97
CA SER A 234 20.12 2.80 7.39
C SER A 234 21.65 2.81 7.56
N ALA A 235 22.22 1.75 8.13
CA ALA A 235 23.66 1.61 8.29
C ALA A 235 24.35 1.44 6.93
N MET A 236 23.75 0.64 6.04
CA MET A 236 24.23 0.47 4.67
C MET A 236 24.16 1.77 3.88
N PHE A 237 23.11 2.57 4.03
CA PHE A 237 23.00 3.86 3.38
C PHE A 237 24.18 4.77 3.77
N PHE A 238 24.50 4.89 5.06
CA PHE A 238 25.66 5.69 5.50
C PHE A 238 26.99 5.08 5.05
N PHE A 239 27.10 3.77 4.97
CA PHE A 239 28.31 3.12 4.46
C PHE A 239 28.55 3.46 2.99
N ILE A 240 27.55 3.33 2.12
CA ILE A 240 27.68 3.61 0.69
C ILE A 240 27.89 5.10 0.40
N THR A 241 27.31 5.99 1.20
CA THR A 241 27.45 7.45 1.02
C THR A 241 28.73 7.98 1.63
N ASN A 242 29.07 7.60 2.87
CA ASN A 242 30.18 8.20 3.61
C ASN A 242 31.50 7.46 3.40
N LYS A 243 31.48 6.12 3.27
CA LYS A 243 32.71 5.34 3.10
C LYS A 243 33.04 5.04 1.65
N LEU A 244 32.04 4.65 0.84
CA LEU A 244 32.25 4.42 -0.59
C LEU A 244 32.20 5.71 -1.41
N GLY A 245 31.62 6.79 -0.88
CA GLY A 245 31.56 8.12 -1.51
C GLY A 245 30.61 8.16 -2.71
N PHE A 246 29.55 7.35 -2.72
CA PHE A 246 28.58 7.35 -3.82
C PHE A 246 27.87 8.68 -3.90
N THR A 247 27.85 9.27 -5.11
CA THR A 247 27.22 10.54 -5.38
C THR A 247 25.67 10.41 -5.38
N PRO A 248 24.94 11.52 -5.11
CA PRO A 248 23.48 11.55 -5.22
C PRO A 248 22.98 11.12 -6.60
N GLU A 249 23.71 11.45 -7.66
CA GLU A 249 23.40 11.03 -9.02
C GLU A 249 23.45 9.50 -9.16
N PHE A 250 24.50 8.86 -8.64
CA PHE A 250 24.63 7.40 -8.66
C PHE A 250 23.51 6.73 -7.86
N LEU A 251 23.19 7.27 -6.66
CA LEU A 251 22.07 6.77 -5.86
C LEU A 251 20.72 6.89 -6.60
N GLY A 252 20.55 7.98 -7.36
CA GLY A 252 19.39 8.14 -8.25
C GLY A 252 19.32 7.05 -9.32
N ARG A 253 20.46 6.67 -9.92
CA ARG A 253 20.54 5.55 -10.88
C ARG A 253 20.20 4.22 -10.23
N VAL A 254 20.71 3.94 -9.03
CA VAL A 254 20.34 2.73 -8.25
C VAL A 254 18.85 2.72 -7.97
N LYS A 255 18.27 3.86 -7.58
CA LYS A 255 16.83 3.98 -7.32
C LYS A 255 15.99 3.74 -8.58
N LEU A 256 16.45 4.19 -9.74
CA LEU A 256 15.81 3.92 -11.02
C LEU A 256 15.80 2.41 -11.32
N VAL A 257 16.95 1.75 -11.17
CA VAL A 257 17.07 0.29 -11.37
C VAL A 257 16.17 -0.48 -10.41
N THR A 258 16.14 -0.11 -9.12
CA THR A 258 15.27 -0.77 -8.14
C THR A 258 13.78 -0.50 -8.39
N SER A 259 13.40 0.66 -8.93
CA SER A 259 12.00 0.93 -9.32
C SER A 259 11.55 0.03 -10.48
N ILE A 260 12.43 -0.19 -11.46
CA ILE A 260 12.17 -1.15 -12.56
C ILE A 260 12.16 -2.59 -12.02
N ALA A 261 13.10 -2.92 -11.14
CA ALA A 261 13.18 -4.24 -10.49
C ALA A 261 11.90 -4.58 -9.69
N SER A 262 11.29 -3.58 -9.05
CA SER A 262 10.00 -3.76 -8.36
C SER A 262 8.88 -4.19 -9.32
N LEU A 263 8.80 -3.59 -10.51
CA LEU A 263 7.85 -4.01 -11.55
C LEU A 263 8.12 -5.44 -12.02
N VAL A 264 9.39 -5.79 -12.20
CA VAL A 264 9.79 -7.17 -12.55
C VAL A 264 9.39 -8.13 -11.45
N GLY A 265 9.59 -7.79 -10.17
CA GLY A 265 9.18 -8.60 -9.02
C GLY A 265 7.67 -8.86 -8.99
N ILE A 266 6.84 -7.85 -9.26
CA ILE A 266 5.39 -8.02 -9.41
C ILE A 266 5.06 -8.94 -10.58
N GLY A 267 5.74 -8.78 -11.72
CA GLY A 267 5.59 -9.64 -12.89
C GLY A 267 5.94 -11.10 -12.59
N VAL A 268 7.04 -11.34 -11.88
CA VAL A 268 7.47 -12.69 -11.43
C VAL A 268 6.41 -13.31 -10.52
N TYR A 269 5.90 -12.55 -9.55
CA TYR A 269 4.82 -13.04 -8.70
C TYR A 269 3.59 -13.45 -9.51
N ASN A 270 3.10 -12.56 -10.37
CA ASN A 270 1.90 -12.81 -11.15
C ASN A 270 2.04 -13.97 -12.15
N SER A 271 3.24 -14.18 -12.71
CA SER A 271 3.48 -15.22 -13.72
C SER A 271 3.76 -16.60 -13.12
N PHE A 272 4.43 -16.66 -11.97
CA PHE A 272 4.96 -17.92 -11.45
C PHE A 272 4.50 -18.25 -10.02
N LEU A 273 4.30 -17.24 -9.15
CA LEU A 273 4.09 -17.46 -7.72
C LEU A 273 2.63 -17.42 -7.28
N LYS A 274 1.73 -16.82 -8.04
CA LYS A 274 0.31 -16.66 -7.64
C LYS A 274 -0.41 -17.98 -7.37
N GLU A 275 0.04 -19.10 -7.97
CA GLU A 275 -0.54 -20.46 -7.81
C GLU A 275 0.20 -21.29 -6.75
N VAL A 276 1.27 -20.74 -6.19
CA VAL A 276 2.07 -21.43 -5.16
C VAL A 276 1.46 -21.17 -3.78
N PRO A 277 1.37 -22.18 -2.89
CA PRO A 277 0.90 -21.99 -1.53
C PRO A 277 1.68 -20.92 -0.78
N LEU A 278 0.98 -20.03 -0.05
CA LEU A 278 1.57 -18.89 0.65
C LEU A 278 2.75 -19.30 1.56
N ARG A 279 2.59 -20.38 2.33
CA ARG A 279 3.65 -20.90 3.22
C ARG A 279 4.94 -21.21 2.47
N LYS A 280 4.85 -21.81 1.27
CA LYS A 280 6.01 -22.12 0.44
C LYS A 280 6.67 -20.87 -0.10
N ILE A 281 5.87 -19.88 -0.52
CA ILE A 281 6.42 -18.60 -1.00
C ILE A 281 7.22 -17.95 0.12
N PHE A 282 6.64 -17.75 1.31
CA PHE A 282 7.36 -17.14 2.44
C PHE A 282 8.61 -17.92 2.84
N LEU A 283 8.53 -19.26 2.87
CA LEU A 283 9.69 -20.09 3.21
C LEU A 283 10.84 -19.87 2.21
N VAL A 284 10.55 -20.05 0.93
CA VAL A 284 11.56 -19.97 -0.14
C VAL A 284 12.12 -18.55 -0.23
N THR A 285 11.26 -17.53 -0.29
CA THR A 285 11.71 -16.15 -0.45
C THR A 285 12.46 -15.63 0.76
N THR A 286 12.12 -16.04 1.98
CA THR A 286 12.87 -15.64 3.18
C THR A 286 14.25 -16.29 3.22
N ILE A 287 14.38 -17.58 2.90
CA ILE A 287 15.68 -18.27 2.85
C ILE A 287 16.57 -17.66 1.76
N PHE A 288 16.04 -17.51 0.54
CA PHE A 288 16.79 -16.88 -0.56
C PHE A 288 17.10 -15.42 -0.28
N GLY A 289 16.16 -14.67 0.31
CA GLY A 289 16.36 -13.27 0.70
C GLY A 289 17.47 -13.12 1.72
N SER A 290 17.49 -13.97 2.75
CA SER A 290 18.58 -13.99 3.73
C SER A 290 19.93 -14.33 3.09
N ALA A 291 19.97 -15.34 2.22
CA ALA A 291 21.19 -15.72 1.53
C ALA A 291 21.72 -14.61 0.59
N LEU A 292 20.83 -13.98 -0.16
CA LEU A 292 21.17 -12.84 -1.01
C LEU A 292 21.53 -11.60 -0.21
N GLY A 293 20.87 -11.33 0.93
CA GLY A 293 21.25 -10.23 1.83
C GLY A 293 22.68 -10.39 2.39
N MET A 294 23.20 -11.65 2.49
CA MET A 294 24.59 -11.90 2.87
C MET A 294 25.60 -11.43 1.81
N THR A 295 25.20 -11.24 0.53
CA THR A 295 26.11 -10.71 -0.50
C THR A 295 26.57 -9.30 -0.18
N GLN A 296 25.79 -8.51 0.60
CA GLN A 296 26.21 -7.19 1.08
C GLN A 296 27.48 -7.24 1.92
N VAL A 297 27.75 -8.37 2.58
CA VAL A 297 29.02 -8.57 3.32
C VAL A 297 30.22 -8.51 2.38
N LEU A 298 30.11 -9.00 1.13
CA LEU A 298 31.17 -8.92 0.12
C LEU A 298 31.51 -7.46 -0.21
N LEU A 299 30.50 -6.62 -0.32
CA LEU A 299 30.70 -5.18 -0.59
C LEU A 299 31.38 -4.48 0.60
N VAL A 300 30.92 -4.76 1.82
CA VAL A 300 31.42 -4.10 3.03
C VAL A 300 32.84 -4.52 3.38
N THR A 301 33.20 -5.78 3.10
CA THR A 301 34.56 -6.29 3.30
C THR A 301 35.49 -6.00 2.13
N GLY A 302 34.96 -5.52 1.01
CA GLY A 302 35.73 -5.28 -0.23
C GLY A 302 36.12 -6.53 -1.00
N LEU A 303 35.53 -7.69 -0.67
CA LEU A 303 35.77 -8.95 -1.37
C LEU A 303 35.29 -8.92 -2.83
N ASN A 304 34.26 -8.10 -3.12
CA ASN A 304 33.81 -7.85 -4.50
C ASN A 304 34.95 -7.33 -5.39
N ARG A 305 35.84 -6.46 -4.83
CA ARG A 305 37.00 -5.93 -5.56
C ARG A 305 38.05 -7.01 -5.84
N VAL A 306 38.23 -7.95 -4.91
CA VAL A 306 39.11 -9.11 -5.11
C VAL A 306 38.58 -10.03 -6.21
N LEU A 307 37.25 -10.10 -6.36
CA LEU A 307 36.59 -10.82 -7.44
C LEU A 307 36.59 -10.04 -8.78
N GLY A 308 37.20 -8.85 -8.83
CA GLY A 308 37.27 -8.01 -10.03
C GLY A 308 35.99 -7.22 -10.33
N ILE A 309 35.06 -7.16 -9.38
CA ILE A 309 33.79 -6.43 -9.55
C ILE A 309 33.89 -5.08 -8.86
N ASN A 310 33.64 -3.99 -9.60
CA ASN A 310 33.59 -2.65 -9.06
C ASN A 310 32.41 -2.49 -8.09
N ASP A 311 32.58 -1.66 -7.04
CA ASP A 311 31.56 -1.41 -6.01
C ASP A 311 30.23 -0.90 -6.58
N GLU A 312 30.28 -0.04 -7.59
CA GLU A 312 29.10 0.51 -8.24
C GLU A 312 28.29 -0.58 -8.94
N TRP A 313 28.93 -1.39 -9.77
CA TRP A 313 28.25 -2.49 -10.47
C TRP A 313 27.75 -3.57 -9.53
N PHE A 314 28.52 -3.87 -8.47
CA PHE A 314 28.08 -4.79 -7.43
C PHE A 314 26.83 -4.26 -6.72
N SER A 315 26.82 -2.98 -6.30
CA SER A 315 25.69 -2.36 -5.62
C SER A 315 24.41 -2.33 -6.48
N ILE A 316 24.54 -2.06 -7.78
CA ILE A 316 23.40 -2.08 -8.72
C ILE A 316 22.84 -3.51 -8.83
N GLY A 317 23.70 -4.50 -9.05
CA GLY A 317 23.29 -5.90 -9.22
C GLY A 317 22.65 -6.47 -7.95
N ASP A 318 23.26 -6.24 -6.80
CA ASP A 318 22.75 -6.63 -5.49
C ASP A 318 21.39 -6.02 -5.20
N SER A 319 21.27 -4.69 -5.34
CA SER A 319 20.03 -3.98 -5.13
C SER A 319 18.91 -4.43 -6.08
N LEU A 320 19.23 -4.72 -7.34
CA LEU A 320 18.26 -5.23 -8.31
C LEU A 320 17.68 -6.57 -7.86
N ILE A 321 18.55 -7.54 -7.56
CA ILE A 321 18.13 -8.91 -7.22
C ILE A 321 17.33 -8.92 -5.90
N ILE A 322 17.81 -8.21 -4.86
CA ILE A 322 17.13 -8.10 -3.58
C ILE A 322 15.76 -7.43 -3.75
N THR A 323 15.65 -6.40 -4.58
CA THR A 323 14.38 -5.70 -4.82
C THR A 323 13.37 -6.58 -5.55
N VAL A 324 13.78 -7.32 -6.59
CA VAL A 324 12.88 -8.26 -7.29
C VAL A 324 12.32 -9.29 -6.32
N LEU A 325 13.20 -9.90 -5.50
CA LEU A 325 12.79 -10.91 -4.53
C LEU A 325 11.92 -10.32 -3.42
N GLY A 326 12.30 -9.16 -2.89
CA GLY A 326 11.54 -8.45 -1.86
C GLY A 326 10.12 -8.12 -2.33
N GLN A 327 9.97 -7.62 -3.55
CA GLN A 327 8.67 -7.30 -4.13
C GLN A 327 7.84 -8.58 -4.37
N ALA A 328 8.45 -9.63 -4.88
CA ALA A 328 7.78 -10.93 -5.07
C ALA A 328 7.32 -11.54 -3.73
N SER A 329 8.07 -11.31 -2.64
CA SER A 329 7.72 -11.74 -1.28
C SER A 329 6.62 -10.91 -0.64
N PHE A 330 6.50 -9.63 -1.01
CA PHE A 330 5.51 -8.73 -0.45
C PHE A 330 4.13 -8.92 -1.08
N MET A 331 4.04 -9.31 -2.34
CA MET A 331 2.77 -9.54 -3.04
C MET A 331 1.83 -10.52 -2.30
N PRO A 332 2.29 -11.67 -1.77
CA PRO A 332 1.47 -12.55 -0.95
C PRO A 332 0.83 -11.89 0.27
N VAL A 333 1.50 -10.90 0.88
CA VAL A 333 0.95 -10.15 2.04
C VAL A 333 -0.31 -9.41 1.63
N LEU A 334 -0.27 -8.73 0.48
CA LEU A 334 -1.42 -7.98 -0.05
C LEU A 334 -2.59 -8.91 -0.40
N VAL A 335 -2.28 -10.04 -1.06
CA VAL A 335 -3.30 -11.04 -1.43
C VAL A 335 -3.93 -11.67 -0.19
N LEU A 336 -3.11 -12.01 0.82
CA LEU A 336 -3.59 -12.57 2.08
C LEU A 336 -4.47 -11.55 2.83
N ALA A 337 -4.02 -10.30 2.94
CA ALA A 337 -4.80 -9.25 3.58
C ALA A 337 -6.17 -9.06 2.90
N ALA A 338 -6.21 -9.08 1.56
CA ALA A 338 -7.46 -8.99 0.81
C ALA A 338 -8.40 -10.20 1.05
N LYS A 339 -7.85 -11.42 1.13
CA LYS A 339 -8.62 -12.65 1.39
C LYS A 339 -9.16 -12.74 2.82
N LEU A 340 -8.47 -12.15 3.79
CA LEU A 340 -8.88 -12.17 5.20
C LEU A 340 -10.04 -11.22 5.50
N CYS A 341 -10.41 -10.34 4.57
CA CYS A 341 -11.43 -9.33 4.80
C CYS A 341 -12.84 -9.88 4.52
N PRO A 342 -13.72 -10.03 5.54
CA PRO A 342 -15.09 -10.46 5.34
C PRO A 342 -15.92 -9.39 4.64
N PRO A 343 -17.03 -9.78 3.98
CA PRO A 343 -17.96 -8.86 3.31
C PRO A 343 -18.50 -7.80 4.26
N GLY A 344 -18.42 -6.51 3.86
CA GLY A 344 -19.00 -5.39 4.58
C GLY A 344 -18.02 -4.56 5.42
N VAL A 345 -16.81 -5.05 5.68
CA VAL A 345 -15.74 -4.33 6.42
C VAL A 345 -14.40 -4.37 5.68
N GLU A 346 -14.43 -4.71 4.37
CA GLU A 346 -13.22 -5.02 3.60
C GLU A 346 -12.21 -3.88 3.61
N ALA A 347 -12.64 -2.65 3.31
CA ALA A 347 -11.73 -1.51 3.17
C ALA A 347 -11.04 -1.16 4.50
N THR A 348 -11.83 -1.09 5.58
CA THR A 348 -11.30 -0.71 6.90
C THR A 348 -10.43 -1.81 7.50
N LEU A 349 -10.82 -3.09 7.33
CA LEU A 349 -10.02 -4.20 7.83
C LEU A 349 -8.73 -4.34 7.01
N PHE A 350 -8.78 -4.24 5.68
CA PHE A 350 -7.59 -4.22 4.84
C PHE A 350 -6.62 -3.12 5.24
N ALA A 351 -7.10 -1.87 5.41
CA ALA A 351 -6.29 -0.76 5.89
C ALA A 351 -5.67 -1.04 7.27
N THR A 352 -6.43 -1.68 8.18
CA THR A 352 -5.93 -2.07 9.50
C THR A 352 -4.81 -3.12 9.39
N LEU A 353 -5.00 -4.17 8.56
CA LEU A 353 -3.99 -5.20 8.34
C LEU A 353 -2.71 -4.63 7.73
N MET A 354 -2.85 -3.72 6.75
CA MET A 354 -1.72 -3.02 6.15
C MET A 354 -1.02 -2.09 7.14
N SER A 355 -1.77 -1.44 8.03
CA SER A 355 -1.20 -0.62 9.11
C SER A 355 -0.39 -1.47 10.10
N ILE A 356 -0.85 -2.67 10.44
CA ILE A 356 -0.12 -3.62 11.28
C ILE A 356 1.15 -4.11 10.58
N SER A 357 1.09 -4.40 9.27
CA SER A 357 2.26 -4.74 8.47
C SER A 357 3.30 -3.60 8.48
N ASN A 358 2.86 -2.37 8.24
CA ASN A 358 3.74 -1.18 8.29
C ASN A 358 4.33 -0.96 9.69
N ALA A 359 3.54 -1.17 10.76
CA ALA A 359 4.04 -1.11 12.12
C ALA A 359 5.13 -2.17 12.38
N GLY A 360 5.00 -3.37 11.80
CA GLY A 360 6.05 -4.38 11.78
C GLY A 360 7.35 -3.85 11.14
N GLY A 361 7.26 -3.25 9.96
CA GLY A 361 8.42 -2.65 9.28
C GLY A 361 9.10 -1.55 10.08
N VAL A 362 8.32 -0.65 10.70
CA VAL A 362 8.85 0.38 11.62
C VAL A 362 9.56 -0.26 12.81
N THR A 363 8.98 -1.31 13.40
CA THR A 363 9.60 -2.05 14.51
C THR A 363 10.92 -2.69 14.08
N GLY A 364 10.96 -3.30 12.89
CA GLY A 364 12.18 -3.85 12.30
C GLY A 364 13.28 -2.80 12.11
N GLY A 365 12.90 -1.62 11.60
CA GLY A 365 13.81 -0.47 11.48
C GLY A 365 14.35 0.01 12.84
N LEU A 366 13.50 0.10 13.86
CA LEU A 366 13.91 0.47 15.22
C LEU A 366 14.84 -0.57 15.85
N LEU A 367 14.53 -1.87 15.69
CA LEU A 367 15.40 -2.95 16.15
C LEU A 367 16.75 -2.93 15.44
N GLY A 368 16.75 -2.68 14.11
CA GLY A 368 17.97 -2.50 13.33
C GLY A 368 18.80 -1.31 13.80
N ALA A 369 18.16 -0.18 14.10
CA ALA A 369 18.84 1.00 14.67
C ALA A 369 19.44 0.71 16.05
N GLY A 370 18.70 -0.03 16.91
CA GLY A 370 19.19 -0.50 18.19
C GLY A 370 20.42 -1.39 18.07
N LEU A 371 20.40 -2.37 17.16
CA LEU A 371 21.55 -3.22 16.86
C LEU A 371 22.73 -2.44 16.31
N THR A 372 22.48 -1.47 15.44
CA THR A 372 23.51 -0.57 14.89
C THR A 372 24.24 0.15 16.02
N GLN A 373 23.49 0.68 17.00
CA GLN A 373 24.05 1.37 18.16
C GLN A 373 24.80 0.38 19.08
N LEU A 374 24.23 -0.79 19.38
CA LEU A 374 24.85 -1.82 20.22
C LEU A 374 26.19 -2.32 19.66
N LEU A 375 26.29 -2.45 18.34
CA LEU A 375 27.51 -2.88 17.65
C LEU A 375 28.51 -1.74 17.44
N GLY A 376 28.20 -0.51 17.89
CA GLY A 376 29.07 0.67 17.76
C GLY A 376 29.26 1.12 16.31
N VAL A 377 28.33 0.79 15.43
CA VAL A 377 28.34 1.28 14.04
C VAL A 377 27.80 2.71 14.03
N THR A 378 28.60 3.63 13.50
CA THR A 378 28.25 5.05 13.38
C THR A 378 28.47 5.53 11.95
N LYS A 379 28.05 6.76 11.63
CA LYS A 379 28.25 7.38 10.31
C LYS A 379 29.72 7.50 9.89
N ASP A 380 30.67 7.38 10.85
CA ASP A 380 32.12 7.52 10.64
C ASP A 380 32.89 6.22 10.97
N ASN A 381 32.28 5.27 11.70
CA ASN A 381 32.90 3.99 12.08
C ASN A 381 32.05 2.80 11.62
N PHE A 382 32.61 2.03 10.71
CA PHE A 382 31.95 0.89 10.07
C PHE A 382 32.61 -0.47 10.37
N GLN A 383 33.41 -0.56 11.44
CA GLN A 383 34.17 -1.79 11.74
C GLN A 383 33.28 -3.04 11.87
N ASN A 384 32.11 -2.91 12.54
CA ASN A 384 31.21 -4.01 12.82
C ASN A 384 30.02 -4.10 11.85
N ILE A 385 30.02 -3.35 10.75
CA ILE A 385 28.87 -3.34 9.83
C ILE A 385 28.65 -4.72 9.17
N ALA A 386 29.71 -5.45 8.89
CA ALA A 386 29.59 -6.82 8.38
C ALA A 386 28.86 -7.74 9.36
N LEU A 387 29.19 -7.64 10.68
CA LEU A 387 28.48 -8.39 11.70
C LEU A 387 27.02 -7.96 11.82
N LEU A 388 26.72 -6.65 11.73
CA LEU A 388 25.35 -6.14 11.71
C LEU A 388 24.53 -6.77 10.58
N ILE A 389 25.06 -6.77 9.36
CA ILE A 389 24.41 -7.37 8.19
C ILE A 389 24.12 -8.85 8.42
N VAL A 390 25.11 -9.60 8.92
CA VAL A 390 24.96 -11.04 9.23
C VAL A 390 23.85 -11.26 10.25
N VAL A 391 23.86 -10.50 11.35
CA VAL A 391 22.85 -10.65 12.43
C VAL A 391 21.46 -10.29 11.89
N CYS A 392 21.30 -9.22 11.13
CA CYS A 392 20.01 -8.83 10.53
C CYS A 392 19.49 -9.91 9.57
N ASN A 393 20.33 -10.40 8.66
CA ASN A 393 19.93 -11.44 7.71
C ASN A 393 19.61 -12.79 8.37
N LEU A 394 20.36 -13.21 9.39
CA LEU A 394 20.03 -14.41 10.16
C LEU A 394 18.73 -14.22 10.98
N SER A 395 18.52 -13.03 11.53
CA SER A 395 17.28 -12.70 12.25
C SER A 395 16.04 -12.79 11.38
N SER A 396 16.14 -12.55 10.07
CA SER A 396 15.02 -12.67 9.14
C SER A 396 14.49 -14.11 9.02
N LEU A 397 15.27 -15.12 9.44
CA LEU A 397 14.86 -16.52 9.46
C LEU A 397 14.05 -16.88 10.72
N LEU A 398 14.07 -16.05 11.78
CA LEU A 398 13.39 -16.32 13.06
C LEU A 398 11.88 -16.55 12.94
N PRO A 399 11.14 -15.88 12.04
CA PRO A 399 9.71 -16.14 11.87
C PRO A 399 9.37 -17.44 11.13
N LEU A 400 10.32 -18.12 10.49
CA LEU A 400 10.04 -19.33 9.68
C LEU A 400 9.36 -20.47 10.47
N PRO A 401 9.71 -20.76 11.73
CA PRO A 401 8.99 -21.77 12.52
C PRO A 401 7.51 -21.44 12.73
N LEU A 402 7.13 -20.16 12.59
CA LEU A 402 5.78 -19.65 12.76
C LEU A 402 4.93 -19.70 11.49
N LEU A 403 5.44 -20.25 10.37
CA LEU A 403 4.69 -20.42 9.13
C LEU A 403 3.38 -21.20 9.31
N GLY A 404 3.27 -22.03 10.36
CA GLY A 404 2.02 -22.69 10.75
C GLY A 404 0.87 -21.75 11.10
N LEU A 405 1.15 -20.47 11.42
CA LEU A 405 0.12 -19.45 11.68
C LEU A 405 -0.60 -19.00 10.40
N LEU A 406 -0.01 -19.24 9.23
CA LEU A 406 -0.65 -18.95 7.95
C LEU A 406 -1.68 -20.02 7.57
N PRO A 407 -2.76 -19.67 6.88
CA PRO A 407 -3.74 -20.64 6.40
C PRO A 407 -3.11 -21.67 5.44
N ASP A 408 -3.64 -22.89 5.44
CA ASP A 408 -3.14 -24.02 4.62
C ASP A 408 -3.73 -24.06 3.20
N GLU A 409 -4.33 -22.97 2.75
CA GLU A 409 -5.01 -22.95 1.46
C GLU A 409 -4.03 -23.12 0.29
N SER A 410 -4.22 -24.22 -0.45
CA SER A 410 -3.75 -24.33 -1.82
C SER A 410 -4.62 -23.41 -2.69
N PRO A 411 -4.05 -22.54 -3.56
CA PRO A 411 -4.87 -21.76 -4.49
C PRO A 411 -5.53 -22.73 -5.46
N GLY A 412 -6.87 -22.84 -5.42
CA GLY A 412 -7.63 -23.55 -6.45
C GLY A 412 -8.57 -24.67 -6.03
N VAL A 413 -8.88 -24.84 -4.74
CA VAL A 413 -10.02 -25.68 -4.35
C VAL A 413 -11.13 -24.76 -3.83
N ASP A 414 -11.87 -24.16 -4.76
CA ASP A 414 -13.19 -23.64 -4.46
C ASP A 414 -14.03 -24.80 -3.93
N ASN A 415 -14.45 -24.70 -2.67
CA ASN A 415 -15.41 -25.63 -2.08
C ASN A 415 -16.74 -25.55 -2.83
N GLU A 416 -16.90 -26.35 -3.88
CA GLU A 416 -18.19 -26.75 -4.45
C GLU A 416 -18.95 -27.73 -3.53
N GLN A 417 -18.55 -27.89 -2.28
CA GLN A 417 -19.14 -28.85 -1.36
C GLN A 417 -20.03 -28.26 -0.25
N THR A 418 -20.72 -27.13 -0.52
CA THR A 418 -21.81 -26.72 0.39
C THR A 418 -23.07 -26.39 -0.38
N LYS A 419 -23.45 -27.27 -1.32
CA LYS A 419 -24.77 -27.28 -1.95
C LYS A 419 -25.28 -28.72 -2.17
N VAL A 420 -25.37 -29.48 -1.12
CA VAL A 420 -26.30 -30.62 -1.00
C VAL A 420 -26.46 -30.85 0.50
N ASP A 421 -27.50 -30.28 1.09
CA ASP A 421 -28.51 -30.91 1.92
C ASP A 421 -29.59 -29.88 2.30
#